data_27c4096af2ab5ebaa67722bd007910da
#
_entry.id   27c4096af2ab5ebaa67722bd007910da
#
_cell.length_a   1.000
_cell.length_b   1.000
_cell.length_c   1.000
_cell.angle_alpha   90.00
_cell.angle_beta   90.00
_cell.angle_gamma   90.00
#
_symmetry.space_group_name_H-M   'P 1'
#
loop_
_entity.id
_entity.type
_entity.pdbx_description
1 polymer ?
#
loop_
_entity_poly.entity_id
_entity_poly.type
_entity_poly.pdbx_seq_one_letter_code
_entity_poly.pdbx_strand_id
1 'polypeptide(L)'
;MTAYKVGLPMARGAAPTNKHERAYRLIRERIEAGIYQPGQRLVIDALARDLDMSQVPIREAIRRLQAQGWVTYRHNSGPEIANIGLEQWQATVEVLAVLEGYATALAATNVRKQDIKVMRQHVSAMQPAMERFDLLAFSDSNRAFHSVIYTRCPNPVLVERISETQAQLDAMRSTLLPSVPQRGAESIAEHRQLVELLEKRASFDAIERSAREHKLDFLVAAVRQIERWARTRGRPRSGETSAA
;
A
#
# COMPACT_ATOMS: atom_id res chain seq x y z
N MET A 1 -5.12 7.42 32.47
CA MET A 1 -4.60 7.64 31.10
C MET A 1 -4.40 6.27 30.47
N THR A 2 -5.39 5.81 29.73
CA THR A 2 -5.44 4.45 29.15
C THR A 2 -4.73 4.51 27.79
N ALA A 3 -3.61 3.81 27.66
CA ALA A 3 -2.86 3.71 26.42
C ALA A 3 -3.66 2.91 25.39
N TYR A 4 -4.11 3.55 24.31
CA TYR A 4 -4.66 2.89 23.14
C TYR A 4 -3.56 2.10 22.43
N LYS A 5 -3.63 0.78 22.49
CA LYS A 5 -2.80 -0.11 21.67
C LYS A 5 -3.35 -0.08 20.25
N VAL A 6 -2.72 0.68 19.38
CA VAL A 6 -2.92 0.58 17.92
C VAL A 6 -2.33 -0.77 17.48
N GLY A 7 -3.20 -1.68 17.04
CA GLY A 7 -2.78 -2.97 16.51
C GLY A 7 -2.04 -2.79 15.19
N LEU A 8 -0.72 -2.91 15.23
CA LEU A 8 0.13 -3.06 14.04
C LEU A 8 -0.21 -4.40 13.34
N PRO A 9 -0.11 -4.49 12.01
CA PRO A 9 -0.37 -5.73 11.30
C PRO A 9 0.59 -6.81 11.78
N MET A 10 0.02 -7.88 12.31
CA MET A 10 0.68 -9.02 12.90
C MET A 10 1.57 -9.73 11.88
N ALA A 11 2.77 -10.07 12.34
CA ALA A 11 3.66 -11.02 11.73
C ALA A 11 2.94 -12.33 11.34
N ARG A 12 3.38 -12.98 10.26
CA ARG A 12 2.95 -14.32 9.86
C ARG A 12 3.11 -15.28 11.03
N GLY A 13 2.00 -15.81 11.56
CA GLY A 13 2.07 -16.87 12.56
C GLY A 13 0.91 -16.92 13.52
N ALA A 14 -0.28 -17.33 13.06
CA ALA A 14 -1.27 -18.14 13.75
C ALA A 14 -2.40 -18.42 12.74
N ALA A 15 -2.78 -19.70 12.59
CA ALA A 15 -3.93 -20.06 11.78
C ALA A 15 -5.15 -19.30 12.29
N PRO A 16 -5.90 -18.57 11.44
CA PRO A 16 -7.03 -17.79 11.89
C PRO A 16 -8.11 -18.72 12.46
N THR A 17 -8.33 -18.64 13.75
CA THR A 17 -9.38 -19.38 14.48
C THR A 17 -10.79 -18.96 14.09
N ASN A 18 -10.93 -17.86 13.31
CA ASN A 18 -12.19 -17.29 12.87
C ASN A 18 -12.40 -17.45 11.36
N LYS A 19 -13.51 -18.10 10.95
CA LYS A 19 -13.88 -18.31 9.55
C LYS A 19 -13.99 -17.00 8.75
N HIS A 20 -14.38 -15.89 9.39
CA HIS A 20 -14.46 -14.57 8.76
C HIS A 20 -13.07 -14.04 8.36
N GLU A 21 -12.10 -14.16 9.26
CA GLU A 21 -10.72 -13.71 9.00
C GLU A 21 -10.06 -14.56 7.89
N ARG A 22 -10.32 -15.87 7.89
CA ARG A 22 -9.85 -16.77 6.83
C ARG A 22 -10.46 -16.41 5.49
N ALA A 23 -11.78 -16.16 5.41
CA ALA A 23 -12.47 -15.76 4.19
C ALA A 23 -11.91 -14.43 3.65
N TYR A 24 -11.78 -13.43 4.53
CA TYR A 24 -11.22 -12.13 4.19
C TYR A 24 -9.82 -12.24 3.60
N ARG A 25 -8.92 -12.98 4.27
CA ARG A 25 -7.54 -13.17 3.81
C ARG A 25 -7.49 -13.87 2.46
N LEU A 26 -8.20 -14.98 2.27
CA LEU A 26 -8.19 -15.74 1.02
C LEU A 26 -8.74 -14.93 -0.16
N ILE A 27 -9.83 -14.17 0.03
CA ILE A 27 -10.37 -13.32 -1.03
C ILE A 27 -9.38 -12.21 -1.35
N ARG A 28 -8.80 -11.57 -0.34
CA ARG A 28 -7.81 -10.51 -0.51
C ARG A 28 -6.56 -11.02 -1.26
N GLU A 29 -5.98 -12.14 -0.85
CA GLU A 29 -4.83 -12.77 -1.52
C GLU A 29 -5.12 -13.05 -3.02
N ARG A 30 -6.33 -13.47 -3.37
CA ARG A 30 -6.73 -13.70 -4.76
C ARG A 30 -6.89 -12.41 -5.57
N ILE A 31 -7.34 -11.32 -4.95
CA ILE A 31 -7.37 -10.00 -5.58
C ILE A 31 -5.93 -9.52 -5.81
N GLU A 32 -5.07 -9.60 -4.80
CA GLU A 32 -3.67 -9.21 -4.88
C GLU A 32 -2.88 -10.02 -5.93
N ALA A 33 -3.19 -11.29 -6.07
CA ALA A 33 -2.63 -12.17 -7.10
C ALA A 33 -3.22 -11.96 -8.50
N GLY A 34 -4.21 -11.06 -8.66
CA GLY A 34 -4.89 -10.80 -9.93
C GLY A 34 -5.78 -11.97 -10.41
N ILE A 35 -6.12 -12.91 -9.54
CA ILE A 35 -7.06 -14.00 -9.87
C ILE A 35 -8.47 -13.42 -10.03
N TYR A 36 -8.84 -12.47 -9.18
CA TYR A 36 -10.05 -11.68 -9.35
C TYR A 36 -9.68 -10.33 -9.99
N GLN A 37 -10.29 -10.06 -11.15
CA GLN A 37 -9.96 -8.89 -11.96
C GLN A 37 -10.78 -7.65 -11.54
N PRO A 38 -10.27 -6.43 -11.73
CA PRO A 38 -11.04 -5.21 -11.54
C PRO A 38 -12.37 -5.25 -12.30
N GLY A 39 -13.45 -4.83 -11.65
CA GLY A 39 -14.80 -4.90 -12.19
C GLY A 39 -15.44 -6.29 -12.21
N GLN A 40 -14.70 -7.33 -11.82
CA GLN A 40 -15.25 -8.68 -11.73
C GLN A 40 -16.28 -8.78 -10.61
N ARG A 41 -17.47 -9.30 -10.94
CA ARG A 41 -18.53 -9.56 -9.97
C ARG A 41 -18.14 -10.70 -9.04
N LEU A 42 -18.33 -10.49 -7.74
CA LEU A 42 -18.15 -11.50 -6.70
C LEU A 42 -19.48 -12.19 -6.40
N VAL A 43 -19.65 -13.44 -6.87
CA VAL A 43 -20.84 -14.23 -6.60
C VAL A 43 -20.65 -14.96 -5.28
N ILE A 44 -21.43 -14.58 -4.25
CA ILE A 44 -21.29 -15.10 -2.87
C ILE A 44 -21.38 -16.62 -2.81
N ASP A 45 -22.34 -17.21 -3.55
CA ASP A 45 -22.53 -18.67 -3.60
C ASP A 45 -21.36 -19.40 -4.25
N ALA A 46 -20.76 -18.81 -5.28
CA ALA A 46 -19.57 -19.35 -5.92
C ALA A 46 -18.35 -19.29 -4.97
N LEU A 47 -18.15 -18.15 -4.29
CA LEU A 47 -17.09 -17.98 -3.30
C LEU A 47 -17.26 -18.94 -2.11
N ALA A 48 -18.48 -19.15 -1.63
CA ALA A 48 -18.78 -20.05 -0.54
C ALA A 48 -18.40 -21.50 -0.88
N ARG A 49 -18.73 -21.95 -2.10
CA ARG A 49 -18.33 -23.28 -2.60
C ARG A 49 -16.83 -23.40 -2.81
N ASP A 50 -16.22 -22.41 -3.44
CA ASP A 50 -14.79 -22.40 -3.79
C ASP A 50 -13.87 -22.37 -2.56
N LEU A 51 -14.29 -21.69 -1.50
CA LEU A 51 -13.54 -21.56 -0.25
C LEU A 51 -13.95 -22.58 0.83
N ASP A 52 -14.90 -23.48 0.51
CA ASP A 52 -15.48 -24.45 1.45
C ASP A 52 -15.96 -23.78 2.75
N MET A 53 -16.82 -22.78 2.59
CA MET A 53 -17.38 -21.98 3.68
C MET A 53 -18.87 -21.71 3.48
N SER A 54 -19.61 -21.43 4.57
CA SER A 54 -20.96 -20.91 4.46
C SER A 54 -20.96 -19.46 3.93
N GLN A 55 -22.11 -18.98 3.46
CA GLN A 55 -22.24 -17.61 2.92
C GLN A 55 -21.99 -16.52 3.97
N VAL A 56 -22.24 -16.78 5.26
CA VAL A 56 -22.12 -15.77 6.33
C VAL A 56 -20.68 -15.22 6.43
N PRO A 57 -19.62 -16.03 6.61
CA PRO A 57 -18.25 -15.53 6.64
C PRO A 57 -17.82 -14.84 5.34
N ILE A 58 -18.34 -15.30 4.18
CA ILE A 58 -18.08 -14.64 2.90
C ILE A 58 -18.69 -13.23 2.85
N ARG A 59 -19.94 -13.07 3.28
CA ARG A 59 -20.59 -11.74 3.33
C ARG A 59 -19.86 -10.78 4.25
N GLU A 60 -19.43 -11.22 5.42
CA GLU A 60 -18.66 -10.40 6.35
C GLU A 60 -17.28 -10.02 5.79
N ALA A 61 -16.60 -10.98 5.14
CA ALA A 61 -15.35 -10.70 4.44
C ALA A 61 -15.53 -9.64 3.33
N ILE A 62 -16.58 -9.77 2.52
CA ILE A 62 -16.90 -8.79 1.46
C ILE A 62 -17.22 -7.41 2.04
N ARG A 63 -18.00 -7.33 3.14
CA ARG A 63 -18.27 -6.04 3.81
C ARG A 63 -16.97 -5.36 4.29
N ARG A 64 -16.06 -6.15 4.87
CA ARG A 64 -14.76 -5.64 5.32
C ARG A 64 -13.90 -5.18 4.14
N LEU A 65 -13.87 -5.95 3.04
CA LEU A 65 -13.19 -5.57 1.80
C LEU A 65 -13.81 -4.31 1.18
N GLN A 66 -15.13 -4.15 1.27
CA GLN A 66 -15.83 -2.94 0.82
C GLN A 66 -15.44 -1.73 1.66
N ALA A 67 -15.42 -1.85 2.99
CA ALA A 67 -15.00 -0.78 3.90
C ALA A 67 -13.54 -0.33 3.64
N GLN A 68 -12.71 -1.22 3.10
CA GLN A 68 -11.32 -0.96 2.74
C GLN A 68 -11.13 -0.58 1.26
N GLY A 69 -12.22 -0.46 0.48
CA GLY A 69 -12.15 -0.05 -0.92
C GLY A 69 -11.75 -1.13 -1.93
N TRP A 70 -11.56 -2.41 -1.50
CA TRP A 70 -11.26 -3.53 -2.40
C TRP A 70 -12.46 -3.98 -3.23
N VAL A 71 -13.66 -3.76 -2.70
CA VAL A 71 -14.93 -4.15 -3.29
C VAL A 71 -15.85 -2.95 -3.31
N THR A 72 -16.61 -2.81 -4.40
CA THR A 72 -17.70 -1.84 -4.52
C THR A 72 -19.02 -2.59 -4.73
N TYR A 73 -20.13 -1.94 -4.38
CA TYR A 73 -21.46 -2.44 -4.71
C TYR A 73 -22.04 -1.61 -5.84
N ARG A 74 -22.33 -2.26 -6.97
CA ARG A 74 -23.18 -1.64 -8.01
C ARG A 74 -24.64 -1.93 -7.74
N HIS A 75 -25.46 -0.90 -7.94
CA HIS A 75 -26.92 -1.07 -7.90
C HIS A 75 -27.34 -2.21 -8.85
N ASN A 76 -28.12 -3.18 -8.34
CA ASN A 76 -28.60 -4.38 -9.04
C ASN A 76 -27.55 -5.42 -9.49
N SER A 77 -26.25 -5.20 -9.26
CA SER A 77 -25.20 -6.15 -9.68
C SER A 77 -24.51 -6.86 -8.52
N GLY A 78 -24.69 -6.38 -7.29
CA GLY A 78 -24.03 -6.93 -6.10
C GLY A 78 -22.58 -6.48 -5.96
N PRO A 79 -21.76 -7.21 -5.16
CA PRO A 79 -20.38 -6.86 -4.91
C PRO A 79 -19.51 -7.16 -6.15
N GLU A 80 -18.62 -6.22 -6.49
CA GLU A 80 -17.63 -6.38 -7.56
C GLU A 80 -16.26 -5.87 -7.08
N ILE A 81 -15.19 -6.41 -7.65
CA ILE A 81 -13.84 -5.90 -7.39
C ILE A 81 -13.77 -4.44 -7.83
N ALA A 82 -13.27 -3.59 -6.94
CA ALA A 82 -13.17 -2.17 -7.23
C ALA A 82 -12.33 -1.94 -8.50
N ASN A 83 -12.91 -1.23 -9.45
CA ASN A 83 -12.21 -0.76 -10.64
C ASN A 83 -11.87 0.71 -10.45
N ILE A 84 -10.71 0.95 -9.86
CA ILE A 84 -10.29 2.30 -9.50
C ILE A 84 -9.41 2.84 -10.61
N GLY A 85 -9.84 3.95 -11.19
CA GLY A 85 -9.09 4.62 -12.26
C GLY A 85 -7.77 5.21 -11.76
N LEU A 86 -6.83 5.39 -12.69
CA LEU A 86 -5.53 6.01 -12.41
C LEU A 86 -5.66 7.38 -11.74
N GLU A 87 -6.62 8.19 -12.18
CA GLU A 87 -6.87 9.53 -11.62
C GLU A 87 -7.24 9.47 -10.12
N GLN A 88 -8.11 8.56 -9.74
CA GLN A 88 -8.49 8.41 -8.33
C GLN A 88 -7.32 7.88 -7.49
N TRP A 89 -6.52 6.97 -8.05
CA TRP A 89 -5.29 6.51 -7.40
C TRP A 89 -4.31 7.67 -7.18
N GLN A 90 -4.08 8.51 -8.20
CA GLN A 90 -3.23 9.70 -8.09
C GLN A 90 -3.73 10.64 -7.00
N ALA A 91 -5.01 11.02 -7.02
CA ALA A 91 -5.60 11.89 -6.01
C ALA A 91 -5.47 11.32 -4.59
N THR A 92 -5.61 10.00 -4.44
CA THR A 92 -5.44 9.34 -3.13
C THR A 92 -3.98 9.37 -2.66
N VAL A 93 -3.00 9.20 -3.57
CA VAL A 93 -1.57 9.34 -3.23
C VAL A 93 -1.23 10.78 -2.83
N GLU A 94 -1.78 11.78 -3.50
CA GLU A 94 -1.59 13.19 -3.15
C GLU A 94 -2.10 13.50 -1.74
N VAL A 95 -3.30 13.01 -1.39
CA VAL A 95 -3.83 13.12 -0.03
C VAL A 95 -2.91 12.44 0.98
N LEU A 96 -2.47 11.22 0.69
CA LEU A 96 -1.55 10.49 1.56
C LEU A 96 -0.23 11.23 1.75
N ALA A 97 0.31 11.87 0.70
CA ALA A 97 1.54 12.66 0.77
C ALA A 97 1.44 13.79 1.80
N VAL A 98 0.31 14.51 1.81
CA VAL A 98 0.06 15.58 2.79
C VAL A 98 -0.05 15.01 4.21
N LEU A 99 -0.81 13.93 4.40
CA LEU A 99 -0.99 13.30 5.70
C LEU A 99 0.34 12.76 6.26
N GLU A 100 1.13 12.06 5.46
CA GLU A 100 2.43 11.49 5.86
C GLU A 100 3.47 12.59 6.11
N GLY A 101 3.52 13.64 5.29
CA GLY A 101 4.39 14.80 5.50
C GLY A 101 4.12 15.44 6.85
N TYR A 102 2.87 15.80 7.12
CA TYR A 102 2.48 16.44 8.37
C TYR A 102 2.71 15.53 9.59
N ALA A 103 2.36 14.23 9.49
CA ALA A 103 2.58 13.27 10.58
C ALA A 103 4.06 13.09 10.91
N THR A 104 4.93 13.06 9.88
CA THR A 104 6.38 12.94 10.04
C THR A 104 6.96 14.14 10.76
N ALA A 105 6.54 15.35 10.39
CA ALA A 105 6.97 16.57 11.06
C ALA A 105 6.48 16.65 12.52
N LEU A 106 5.24 16.25 12.81
CA LEU A 106 4.74 16.15 14.18
C LEU A 106 5.50 15.10 15.01
N ALA A 107 5.88 13.97 14.40
CA ALA A 107 6.61 12.91 15.07
C ALA A 107 8.02 13.33 15.49
N ALA A 108 8.64 14.30 14.80
CA ALA A 108 10.04 14.69 14.96
C ALA A 108 10.42 15.05 16.40
N THR A 109 9.51 15.66 17.15
CA THR A 109 9.74 16.03 18.56
C THR A 109 9.81 14.82 19.50
N ASN A 110 9.20 13.69 19.11
CA ASN A 110 9.09 12.47 19.91
C ASN A 110 10.04 11.37 19.43
N VAL A 111 10.71 11.55 18.28
CA VAL A 111 11.70 10.60 17.77
C VAL A 111 12.92 10.56 18.71
N ARG A 112 13.33 9.34 19.07
CA ARG A 112 14.43 9.05 20.00
C ARG A 112 15.65 8.52 19.23
N LYS A 113 16.83 8.55 19.83
CA LYS A 113 18.05 7.97 19.25
C LYS A 113 17.88 6.49 18.85
N GLN A 114 17.11 5.73 19.62
CA GLN A 114 16.82 4.34 19.29
C GLN A 114 15.96 4.21 18.03
N ASP A 115 15.01 5.10 17.82
CA ASP A 115 14.15 5.10 16.62
C ASP A 115 14.98 5.42 15.36
N ILE A 116 15.92 6.39 15.46
CA ILE A 116 16.89 6.68 14.40
C ILE A 116 17.72 5.45 14.03
N LYS A 117 18.21 4.71 15.04
CA LYS A 117 18.95 3.46 14.79
C LYS A 117 18.11 2.43 14.05
N VAL A 118 16.85 2.23 14.47
CA VAL A 118 15.92 1.27 13.83
C VAL A 118 15.58 1.71 12.41
N MET A 119 15.29 2.99 12.18
CA MET A 119 15.07 3.53 10.84
C MET A 119 16.26 3.28 9.90
N ARG A 120 17.50 3.52 10.37
CA ARG A 120 18.72 3.23 9.60
C ARG A 120 18.86 1.74 9.26
N GLN A 121 18.48 0.85 10.17
CA GLN A 121 18.48 -0.60 9.91
C GLN A 121 17.51 -0.95 8.77
N HIS A 122 16.30 -0.40 8.78
CA HIS A 122 15.33 -0.62 7.70
C HIS A 122 15.82 -0.06 6.37
N VAL A 123 16.39 1.14 6.35
CA VAL A 123 16.99 1.72 5.13
C VAL A 123 18.14 0.85 4.61
N SER A 124 18.99 0.34 5.50
CA SER A 124 20.09 -0.56 5.10
C SER A 124 19.60 -1.90 4.56
N ALA A 125 18.45 -2.40 5.05
CA ALA A 125 17.84 -3.64 4.56
C ALA A 125 17.22 -3.49 3.16
N MET A 126 16.80 -2.29 2.76
CA MET A 126 16.24 -2.04 1.42
C MET A 126 17.28 -2.22 0.31
N GLN A 127 18.55 -1.85 0.54
CA GLN A 127 19.60 -1.93 -0.48
C GLN A 127 19.81 -3.35 -1.04
N PRO A 128 20.11 -4.38 -0.20
CA PRO A 128 20.28 -5.74 -0.70
C PRO A 128 18.98 -6.36 -1.23
N ALA A 129 17.80 -5.93 -0.75
CA ALA A 129 16.53 -6.36 -1.31
C ALA A 129 16.35 -5.83 -2.75
N MET A 130 16.69 -4.57 -2.99
CA MET A 130 16.68 -3.97 -4.33
C MET A 130 17.65 -4.68 -5.28
N GLU A 131 18.89 -4.96 -4.84
CA GLU A 131 19.93 -5.62 -5.66
C GLU A 131 19.53 -7.05 -6.07
N ARG A 132 18.79 -7.75 -5.22
CA ARG A 132 18.24 -9.09 -5.51
C ARG A 132 16.90 -9.08 -6.21
N PHE A 133 16.33 -7.90 -6.52
CA PHE A 133 14.97 -7.75 -7.05
C PHE A 133 13.90 -8.37 -6.15
N ASP A 134 14.17 -8.44 -4.83
CA ASP A 134 13.21 -8.90 -3.82
C ASP A 134 12.28 -7.75 -3.41
N LEU A 135 11.24 -7.56 -4.23
CA LEU A 135 10.29 -6.46 -4.08
C LEU A 135 9.47 -6.57 -2.79
N LEU A 136 9.25 -7.80 -2.32
CA LEU A 136 8.52 -8.03 -1.08
C LEU A 136 9.35 -7.58 0.12
N ALA A 137 10.61 -8.03 0.22
CA ALA A 137 11.52 -7.62 1.29
C ALA A 137 11.79 -6.10 1.26
N PHE A 138 11.90 -5.49 0.06
CA PHE A 138 11.99 -4.04 -0.07
C PHE A 138 10.75 -3.34 0.51
N SER A 139 9.55 -3.77 0.09
CA SER A 139 8.29 -3.19 0.54
C SER A 139 8.07 -3.34 2.05
N ASP A 140 8.41 -4.50 2.61
CA ASP A 140 8.30 -4.76 4.06
C ASP A 140 9.24 -3.84 4.85
N SER A 141 10.50 -3.67 4.39
CA SER A 141 11.47 -2.77 5.01
C SER A 141 11.04 -1.31 4.91
N ASN A 142 10.51 -0.89 3.76
CA ASN A 142 9.96 0.44 3.54
C ASN A 142 8.78 0.74 4.48
N ARG A 143 7.84 -0.19 4.58
CA ARG A 143 6.68 -0.08 5.48
C ARG A 143 7.12 -0.01 6.94
N ALA A 144 8.08 -0.84 7.35
CA ALA A 144 8.62 -0.85 8.69
C ALA A 144 9.33 0.47 9.03
N PHE A 145 10.08 1.06 8.08
CA PHE A 145 10.69 2.39 8.23
C PHE A 145 9.65 3.45 8.57
N HIS A 146 8.61 3.60 7.77
CA HIS A 146 7.56 4.58 8.00
C HIS A 146 6.77 4.32 9.29
N SER A 147 6.54 3.06 9.64
CA SER A 147 5.85 2.68 10.87
C SER A 147 6.56 3.17 12.13
N VAL A 148 7.92 3.17 12.16
CA VAL A 148 8.69 3.75 13.27
C VAL A 148 8.32 5.22 13.47
N ILE A 149 8.21 5.99 12.39
CA ILE A 149 7.86 7.42 12.44
C ILE A 149 6.44 7.61 12.97
N TYR A 150 5.46 6.87 12.42
CA TYR A 150 4.04 7.05 12.77
C TYR A 150 3.76 6.67 14.23
N THR A 151 4.50 5.70 14.81
CA THR A 151 4.38 5.39 16.25
C THR A 151 4.81 6.54 17.16
N ARG A 152 5.54 7.54 16.64
CA ARG A 152 5.95 8.74 17.35
C ARG A 152 5.05 9.95 17.09
N CYS A 153 4.12 9.86 16.16
CA CYS A 153 3.18 10.93 15.89
C CYS A 153 2.21 11.10 17.07
N PRO A 154 2.08 12.32 17.64
CA PRO A 154 1.20 12.56 18.78
C PRO A 154 -0.29 12.62 18.42
N ASN A 155 -0.63 12.61 17.13
CA ASN A 155 -2.00 12.67 16.63
C ASN A 155 -2.49 11.28 16.16
N PRO A 156 -3.22 10.51 17.01
CA PRO A 156 -3.67 9.17 16.66
C PRO A 156 -4.71 9.16 15.53
N VAL A 157 -5.52 10.22 15.40
CA VAL A 157 -6.50 10.32 14.31
C VAL A 157 -5.79 10.45 12.97
N LEU A 158 -4.72 11.24 12.90
CA LEU A 158 -3.92 11.36 11.68
C LEU A 158 -3.27 10.03 11.28
N VAL A 159 -2.74 9.29 12.27
CA VAL A 159 -2.14 7.96 12.03
C VAL A 159 -3.19 6.96 11.54
N GLU A 160 -4.39 6.99 12.09
CA GLU A 160 -5.52 6.17 11.63
C GLU A 160 -5.88 6.48 10.17
N ARG A 161 -6.00 7.77 9.81
CA ARG A 161 -6.29 8.19 8.42
C ARG A 161 -5.18 7.80 7.44
N ILE A 162 -3.92 7.89 7.84
CA ILE A 162 -2.80 7.37 7.05
C ILE A 162 -2.98 5.87 6.81
N SER A 163 -3.25 5.10 7.85
CA SER A 163 -3.43 3.64 7.75
C SER A 163 -4.59 3.25 6.82
N GLU A 164 -5.72 3.92 6.94
CA GLU A 164 -6.88 3.72 6.07
C GLU A 164 -6.56 4.05 4.60
N THR A 165 -5.90 5.19 4.37
CA THR A 165 -5.53 5.63 3.03
C THR A 165 -4.48 4.70 2.41
N GLN A 166 -3.51 4.22 3.18
CA GLN A 166 -2.54 3.22 2.73
C GLN A 166 -3.23 1.90 2.36
N ALA A 167 -4.16 1.40 3.18
CA ALA A 167 -4.93 0.20 2.88
C ALA A 167 -5.75 0.35 1.60
N GLN A 168 -6.34 1.52 1.37
CA GLN A 168 -7.03 1.84 0.13
C GLN A 168 -6.08 1.83 -1.08
N LEU A 169 -4.89 2.43 -0.96
CA LEU A 169 -3.88 2.42 -2.03
C LEU A 169 -3.33 1.02 -2.31
N ASP A 170 -3.14 0.18 -1.29
CA ASP A 170 -2.73 -1.22 -1.47
C ASP A 170 -3.79 -2.00 -2.27
N ALA A 171 -5.08 -1.74 -2.01
CA ALA A 171 -6.18 -2.30 -2.80
C ALA A 171 -6.13 -1.89 -4.27
N MET A 172 -5.83 -0.61 -4.53
CA MET A 172 -5.70 -0.06 -5.87
C MET A 172 -4.44 -0.56 -6.61
N ARG A 173 -3.32 -0.69 -5.89
CA ARG A 173 -2.01 -1.05 -6.44
C ARG A 173 -1.98 -2.45 -7.03
N SER A 174 -2.65 -3.42 -6.41
CA SER A 174 -2.71 -4.79 -6.91
C SER A 174 -3.35 -4.88 -8.29
N THR A 175 -4.19 -3.90 -8.64
CA THR A 175 -4.93 -3.84 -9.90
C THR A 175 -4.27 -2.98 -10.98
N LEU A 176 -3.41 -2.03 -10.59
CA LEU A 176 -2.88 -1.01 -11.50
C LEU A 176 -1.38 -1.10 -11.80
N LEU A 177 -0.57 -1.67 -10.88
CA LEU A 177 0.88 -1.51 -10.96
C LEU A 177 1.65 -2.81 -10.90
N PRO A 178 2.35 -3.20 -11.98
CA PRO A 178 3.61 -3.92 -11.81
C PRO A 178 4.58 -3.01 -11.04
N SER A 179 5.31 -3.58 -10.07
CA SER A 179 6.28 -2.86 -9.24
C SER A 179 7.09 -1.85 -10.04
N VAL A 180 7.38 -0.70 -9.44
CA VAL A 180 8.27 0.34 -10.01
C VAL A 180 9.69 0.12 -9.47
N PRO A 181 10.50 -0.84 -10.04
CA PRO A 181 11.82 -1.18 -9.51
C PRO A 181 12.83 -0.04 -9.68
N GLN A 182 12.60 0.83 -10.67
CA GLN A 182 13.57 1.84 -11.11
C GLN A 182 13.78 2.99 -10.13
N ARG A 183 12.96 3.08 -9.05
CA ARG A 183 13.05 4.15 -8.07
C ARG A 183 13.56 3.68 -6.70
N GLY A 184 14.04 2.46 -6.59
CA GLY A 184 14.54 1.92 -5.32
C GLY A 184 15.74 2.69 -4.78
N ALA A 185 16.68 3.07 -5.62
CA ALA A 185 17.88 3.81 -5.22
C ALA A 185 17.55 5.23 -4.74
N GLU A 186 16.70 5.94 -5.49
CA GLU A 186 16.24 7.29 -5.11
C GLU A 186 15.45 7.25 -3.81
N SER A 187 14.53 6.29 -3.65
CA SER A 187 13.76 6.10 -2.43
C SER A 187 14.67 5.85 -1.21
N ILE A 188 15.71 5.02 -1.36
CA ILE A 188 16.70 4.79 -0.29
C ILE A 188 17.45 6.08 0.07
N ALA A 189 17.83 6.89 -0.93
CA ALA A 189 18.51 8.17 -0.70
C ALA A 189 17.61 9.16 0.05
N GLU A 190 16.34 9.26 -0.36
CA GLU A 190 15.33 10.10 0.31
C GLU A 190 15.07 9.68 1.76
N HIS A 191 14.99 8.36 2.02
CA HIS A 191 14.87 7.87 3.38
C HIS A 191 16.09 8.22 4.25
N ARG A 192 17.31 8.13 3.69
CA ARG A 192 18.54 8.57 4.40
C ARG A 192 18.47 10.06 4.76
N GLN A 193 18.06 10.89 3.79
CA GLN A 193 17.88 12.32 4.00
C GLN A 193 16.84 12.60 5.09
N LEU A 194 15.71 11.91 5.07
CA LEU A 194 14.66 12.06 6.08
C LEU A 194 15.15 11.67 7.48
N VAL A 195 15.93 10.58 7.62
CA VAL A 195 16.57 10.19 8.88
C VAL A 195 17.50 11.29 9.38
N GLU A 196 18.31 11.91 8.50
CA GLU A 196 19.20 13.00 8.88
C GLU A 196 18.43 14.25 9.38
N LEU A 197 17.34 14.62 8.70
CA LEU A 197 16.49 15.73 9.12
C LEU A 197 15.89 15.49 10.51
N LEU A 198 15.38 14.27 10.76
CA LEU A 198 14.83 13.88 12.05
C LEU A 198 15.90 13.86 13.16
N GLU A 199 17.08 13.34 12.87
CA GLU A 199 18.20 13.29 13.84
C GLU A 199 18.73 14.69 14.21
N LYS A 200 18.85 15.58 13.21
CA LYS A 200 19.27 16.98 13.39
C LYS A 200 18.17 17.87 13.99
N ARG A 201 16.95 17.31 14.18
CA ARG A 201 15.78 18.08 14.60
C ARG A 201 15.56 19.32 13.73
N ALA A 202 15.58 19.12 12.41
CA ALA A 202 15.34 20.17 11.44
C ALA A 202 13.97 20.85 11.67
N SER A 203 13.71 21.96 11.01
CA SER A 203 12.44 22.66 11.12
C SER A 203 11.25 21.78 10.67
N PHE A 204 10.09 22.06 11.24
CA PHE A 204 8.83 21.38 10.87
C PHE A 204 8.65 21.38 9.35
N ASP A 205 8.79 22.56 8.71
CA ASP A 205 8.58 22.72 7.27
C ASP A 205 9.58 21.91 6.43
N ALA A 206 10.84 21.80 6.88
CA ALA A 206 11.85 21.02 6.16
C ALA A 206 11.53 19.51 6.20
N ILE A 207 11.10 19.01 7.36
CA ILE A 207 10.73 17.60 7.53
C ILE A 207 9.44 17.28 6.80
N GLU A 208 8.40 18.12 6.93
CA GLU A 208 7.13 17.97 6.24
C GLU A 208 7.34 17.90 4.73
N ARG A 209 8.05 18.88 4.18
CA ARG A 209 8.35 18.98 2.75
C ARG A 209 9.08 17.73 2.26
N SER A 210 10.15 17.32 2.92
CA SER A 210 10.93 16.15 2.52
C SER A 210 10.10 14.87 2.51
N ALA A 211 9.27 14.64 3.51
CA ALA A 211 8.42 13.46 3.59
C ALA A 211 7.29 13.50 2.55
N ARG A 212 6.69 14.66 2.31
CA ARG A 212 5.65 14.86 1.29
C ARG A 212 6.20 14.70 -0.12
N GLU A 213 7.34 15.31 -0.43
CA GLU A 213 8.00 15.21 -1.74
C GLU A 213 8.40 13.76 -2.05
N HIS A 214 8.95 13.02 -1.09
CA HIS A 214 9.24 11.59 -1.22
C HIS A 214 8.03 10.79 -1.76
N LYS A 215 6.83 11.05 -1.23
CA LYS A 215 5.62 10.37 -1.68
C LYS A 215 5.16 10.85 -3.06
N LEU A 216 5.26 12.15 -3.35
CA LEU A 216 4.89 12.72 -4.65
C LEU A 216 5.83 12.28 -5.76
N ASP A 217 7.12 12.17 -5.47
CA ASP A 217 8.11 11.67 -6.43
C ASP A 217 7.87 10.19 -6.77
N PHE A 218 7.44 9.38 -5.79
CA PHE A 218 6.95 8.04 -6.07
C PHE A 218 5.74 8.06 -7.01
N LEU A 219 4.78 8.96 -6.80
CA LEU A 219 3.61 9.12 -7.66
C LEU A 219 4.02 9.42 -9.10
N VAL A 220 4.89 10.41 -9.31
CA VAL A 220 5.37 10.81 -10.64
C VAL A 220 6.05 9.63 -11.37
N ALA A 221 6.90 8.89 -10.67
CA ALA A 221 7.59 7.74 -11.25
C ALA A 221 6.60 6.61 -11.62
N ALA A 222 5.62 6.34 -10.76
CA ALA A 222 4.61 5.32 -10.99
C ALA A 222 3.73 5.65 -12.20
N VAL A 223 3.26 6.89 -12.32
CA VAL A 223 2.45 7.35 -13.47
C VAL A 223 3.23 7.20 -14.77
N ARG A 224 4.47 7.67 -14.82
CA ARG A 224 5.35 7.51 -16.00
C ARG A 224 5.54 6.04 -16.39
N GLN A 225 5.61 5.14 -15.42
CA GLN A 225 5.73 3.71 -15.67
C GLN A 225 4.46 3.12 -16.27
N ILE A 226 3.29 3.47 -15.72
CA ILE A 226 1.98 3.05 -16.23
C ILE A 226 1.79 3.51 -17.68
N GLU A 227 2.08 4.76 -17.96
CA GLU A 227 1.97 5.32 -19.31
C GLU A 227 2.92 4.63 -20.32
N ARG A 228 4.15 4.32 -19.90
CA ARG A 228 5.08 3.56 -20.75
C ARG A 228 4.53 2.18 -21.05
N TRP A 229 4.04 1.48 -20.04
CA TRP A 229 3.48 0.16 -20.18
C TRP A 229 2.21 0.13 -21.07
N ALA A 230 1.33 1.13 -20.95
CA ALA A 230 0.16 1.28 -21.81
C ALA A 230 0.55 1.47 -23.27
N ARG A 231 1.58 2.27 -23.55
CA ARG A 231 2.13 2.48 -24.92
C ARG A 231 2.73 1.20 -25.52
N THR A 232 3.38 0.36 -24.73
CA THR A 232 3.99 -0.89 -25.21
C THR A 232 2.96 -1.99 -25.50
N ARG A 233 1.85 -2.03 -24.76
CA ARG A 233 0.75 -2.98 -25.03
C ARG A 233 -0.21 -2.54 -26.13
N GLY A 234 -0.30 -1.25 -26.41
CA GLY A 234 -1.16 -0.69 -27.47
C GLY A 234 -0.57 -0.82 -28.90
N ARG A 235 0.67 -1.31 -29.07
CA ARG A 235 1.19 -1.61 -30.41
C ARG A 235 0.70 -3.00 -30.83
N PRO A 236 -0.12 -3.13 -31.91
CA PRO A 236 -0.38 -4.43 -32.52
C PRO A 236 0.97 -5.02 -32.94
N ARG A 237 1.17 -6.32 -32.68
CA ARG A 237 2.32 -7.05 -33.23
C ARG A 237 2.27 -6.92 -34.75
N SER A 238 3.09 -6.03 -35.28
CA SER A 238 3.37 -5.96 -36.72
C SER A 238 4.14 -7.22 -37.08
N GLY A 239 3.47 -8.23 -37.64
CA GLY A 239 4.14 -9.40 -38.14
C GLY A 239 3.31 -10.67 -38.18
N GLU A 240 2.09 -10.61 -38.69
CA GLU A 240 1.50 -11.75 -39.38
C GLU A 240 0.97 -11.24 -40.75
N THR A 241 1.90 -11.10 -41.67
CA THR A 241 1.59 -11.02 -43.09
C THR A 241 1.03 -12.39 -43.46
N SER A 242 -0.28 -12.45 -43.72
CA SER A 242 -0.94 -13.52 -44.45
C SER A 242 -0.13 -13.81 -45.74
N ALA A 243 0.46 -14.98 -45.82
CA ALA A 243 0.79 -15.59 -47.10
C ALA A 243 -0.39 -16.49 -47.48
N ALA A 244 -0.93 -16.19 -48.63
CA ALA A 244 -2.06 -16.79 -49.32
C ALA A 244 -2.00 -18.29 -49.43
#